data_5a187304e13bce50db8287f7daeac7ac
#
_entry.id   5a187304e13bce50db8287f7daeac7ac
#
_cell.length_a   1.000
_cell.length_b   1.000
_cell.length_c   1.000
_cell.angle_alpha   90.00
_cell.angle_beta   90.00
_cell.angle_gamma   90.00
#
_symmetry.space_group_name_H-M   'P 1'
#
loop_
_entity.id
_entity.type
_entity.pdbx_description
1 polymer ?
#
loop_
_entity_poly.entity_id
_entity_poly.type
_entity_poly.pdbx_seq_one_letter_code
_entity_poly.pdbx_strand_id
1 'polypeptide(L)'
;MRIKRKFLKEAVAKCAAGVEAGTGLAQAGKVIFVPGYIMGIGTSINVRVPCADVDCSFMVDKAALDKALSKSSDDIDIIRDENRIIFKYGRSRLALPFADIPPTLALFPEEWGQAPADFIRKIRSVAFPNKTGYAGVAWDSDAYAGLVSTDSVRIVVAGCADLPGGAWLPDTAVAALIKAGSECTGIVNDMPYIHVRYADGTVCSVLYRSVSDFPVGPLCQYIDAFDGGSIVTEGELGEEALDAIKGAEGFTDVFDAQVPVHISFAPGSLNVRAENAGGEFYGEAEWPGEYTGHFTVDARPFNAMKASAKAILKMVDGNIALEIRDGDVRVLLSPDP
;
A
#
# COMPACT_ATOMS: atom_id res chain seq x y z
N MET A 1 -3.95 33.17 8.27
CA MET A 1 -3.06 32.39 7.35
C MET A 1 -3.71 32.25 5.98
N ARG A 2 -2.91 32.12 4.92
CA ARG A 2 -3.41 31.91 3.55
C ARG A 2 -2.73 30.68 2.94
N ILE A 3 -3.51 29.71 2.47
CA ILE A 3 -2.99 28.44 1.98
C ILE A 3 -3.58 28.18 0.59
N LYS A 4 -2.75 27.68 -0.33
CA LYS A 4 -3.21 27.22 -1.64
C LYS A 4 -4.15 26.03 -1.46
N ARG A 5 -5.36 26.12 -2.03
CA ARG A 5 -6.38 25.08 -1.89
C ARG A 5 -5.90 23.71 -2.34
N LYS A 6 -5.18 23.64 -3.47
CA LYS A 6 -4.64 22.35 -3.97
C LYS A 6 -3.76 21.69 -2.92
N PHE A 7 -2.81 22.45 -2.35
CA PHE A 7 -1.92 21.94 -1.30
C PHE A 7 -2.71 21.51 -0.05
N LEU A 8 -3.65 22.35 0.44
CA LEU A 8 -4.45 22.02 1.61
C LEU A 8 -5.29 20.76 1.40
N LYS A 9 -5.89 20.59 0.20
CA LYS A 9 -6.64 19.38 -0.17
C LYS A 9 -5.76 18.14 -0.17
N GLU A 10 -4.56 18.22 -0.72
CA GLU A 10 -3.58 17.12 -0.73
C GLU A 10 -3.11 16.77 0.69
N ALA A 11 -2.79 17.77 1.51
CA ALA A 11 -2.38 17.57 2.90
C ALA A 11 -3.49 16.91 3.73
N VAL A 12 -4.73 17.40 3.62
CA VAL A 12 -5.90 16.79 4.29
C VAL A 12 -6.16 15.37 3.80
N ALA A 13 -5.97 15.10 2.50
CA ALA A 13 -6.11 13.76 1.95
C ALA A 13 -5.05 12.78 2.48
N LYS A 14 -3.79 13.23 2.66
CA LYS A 14 -2.74 12.44 3.32
C LYS A 14 -3.07 12.16 4.79
N CYS A 15 -3.53 13.18 5.51
CA CYS A 15 -3.91 13.07 6.92
C CYS A 15 -5.13 12.17 7.16
N ALA A 16 -5.95 11.93 6.13
CA ALA A 16 -7.21 11.18 6.26
C ALA A 16 -7.05 9.78 6.86
N ALA A 17 -5.91 9.13 6.64
CA ALA A 17 -5.62 7.81 7.21
C ALA A 17 -5.53 7.83 8.74
N GLY A 18 -5.05 8.95 9.33
CA GLY A 18 -4.98 9.14 10.78
C GLY A 18 -6.25 9.77 11.38
N VAL A 19 -7.23 10.14 10.56
CA VAL A 19 -8.50 10.73 11.04
C VAL A 19 -9.55 9.64 11.21
N GLU A 20 -9.43 8.87 12.30
CA GLU A 20 -10.37 7.81 12.65
C GLU A 20 -11.61 8.40 13.31
N ALA A 21 -12.79 7.91 12.93
CA ALA A 21 -14.06 8.28 13.58
C ALA A 21 -14.42 7.23 14.65
N GLY A 22 -15.07 7.68 15.73
CA GLY A 22 -15.66 6.78 16.73
C GLY A 22 -14.68 6.13 17.72
N THR A 23 -13.43 6.58 17.79
CA THR A 23 -12.41 6.01 18.70
C THR A 23 -12.49 6.51 20.13
N GLY A 24 -13.40 7.43 20.46
CA GLY A 24 -13.48 8.06 21.78
C GLY A 24 -12.36 9.10 22.07
N LEU A 25 -11.41 9.28 21.16
CA LEU A 25 -10.36 10.28 21.28
C LEU A 25 -10.91 11.68 21.00
N ALA A 26 -10.40 12.70 21.70
CA ALA A 26 -10.82 14.10 21.51
C ALA A 26 -10.61 14.60 20.06
N GLN A 27 -9.60 14.05 19.36
CA GLN A 27 -9.27 14.35 17.97
C GLN A 27 -9.97 13.43 16.95
N ALA A 28 -10.82 12.47 17.39
CA ALA A 28 -11.52 11.58 16.48
C ALA A 28 -12.32 12.35 15.41
N GLY A 29 -12.16 11.96 14.15
CA GLY A 29 -12.82 12.62 13.02
C GLY A 29 -12.30 14.00 12.66
N LYS A 30 -11.23 14.49 13.28
CA LYS A 30 -10.74 15.88 13.11
C LYS A 30 -9.36 15.94 12.46
N VAL A 31 -9.15 16.99 11.68
CA VAL A 31 -7.83 17.42 11.19
C VAL A 31 -7.28 18.47 12.14
N ILE A 32 -6.03 18.32 12.50
CA ILE A 32 -5.32 19.15 13.47
C ILE A 32 -4.37 20.07 12.72
N PHE A 33 -4.42 21.36 13.04
CA PHE A 33 -3.49 22.37 12.56
C PHE A 33 -2.65 22.82 13.75
N VAL A 34 -1.33 22.81 13.58
CA VAL A 34 -0.36 23.37 14.52
C VAL A 34 0.68 24.19 13.75
N PRO A 35 1.36 25.16 14.36
CA PRO A 35 2.35 25.94 13.64
C PRO A 35 3.34 25.06 12.88
N GLY A 36 3.41 25.26 11.56
CA GLY A 36 4.26 24.52 10.65
C GLY A 36 3.70 23.17 10.14
N TYR A 37 2.53 22.68 10.63
CA TYR A 37 2.06 21.36 10.27
C TYR A 37 0.53 21.23 10.19
N ILE A 38 0.10 20.26 9.36
CA ILE A 38 -1.27 19.72 9.33
C ILE A 38 -1.17 18.24 9.70
N MET A 39 -2.04 17.75 10.59
CA MET A 39 -1.94 16.39 11.12
C MET A 39 -3.28 15.66 11.15
N GLY A 40 -3.22 14.36 10.98
CA GLY A 40 -4.27 13.39 11.31
C GLY A 40 -3.73 12.42 12.34
N ILE A 41 -4.37 12.34 13.51
CA ILE A 41 -3.90 11.54 14.64
C ILE A 41 -4.99 10.54 15.02
N GLY A 42 -4.71 9.26 14.81
CA GLY A 42 -5.55 8.13 15.19
C GLY A 42 -4.89 7.22 16.22
N THR A 43 -5.49 6.08 16.44
CA THR A 43 -4.94 5.05 17.35
C THR A 43 -3.84 4.22 16.68
N SER A 44 -4.01 3.95 15.40
CA SER A 44 -3.12 3.05 14.65
C SER A 44 -2.27 3.77 13.61
N ILE A 45 -2.70 4.94 13.16
CA ILE A 45 -2.06 5.68 12.08
C ILE A 45 -2.00 7.16 12.46
N ASN A 46 -0.80 7.74 12.35
CA ASN A 46 -0.57 9.16 12.57
C ASN A 46 0.15 9.73 11.34
N VAL A 47 -0.36 10.85 10.80
CA VAL A 47 0.23 11.52 9.64
C VAL A 47 0.48 12.97 9.98
N ARG A 48 1.67 13.47 9.68
CA ARG A 48 2.07 14.86 9.81
C ARG A 48 2.59 15.38 8.48
N VAL A 49 1.97 16.42 7.96
CA VAL A 49 2.33 17.07 6.69
C VAL A 49 2.88 18.46 6.99
N PRO A 50 4.11 18.82 6.58
CA PRO A 50 4.65 20.15 6.72
C PRO A 50 3.81 21.18 5.99
N CYS A 51 3.53 22.30 6.66
CA CYS A 51 2.80 23.44 6.09
C CYS A 51 3.24 24.74 6.78
N ALA A 52 4.24 25.40 6.22
CA ALA A 52 4.82 26.62 6.80
C ALA A 52 3.82 27.76 6.95
N ASP A 53 2.73 27.76 6.17
CA ASP A 53 1.69 28.79 6.23
C ASP A 53 0.76 28.63 7.45
N VAL A 54 0.82 27.53 8.18
CA VAL A 54 0.05 27.33 9.42
C VAL A 54 0.76 28.05 10.56
N ASP A 55 0.11 29.04 11.13
CA ASP A 55 0.65 29.93 12.18
C ASP A 55 -0.08 29.82 13.52
N CYS A 56 -1.17 29.05 13.60
CA CYS A 56 -1.97 28.89 14.81
C CYS A 56 -2.47 27.46 15.00
N SER A 57 -2.89 27.16 16.24
CA SER A 57 -3.30 25.82 16.65
C SER A 57 -4.82 25.71 16.77
N PHE A 58 -5.40 24.71 16.10
CA PHE A 58 -6.82 24.35 16.20
C PHE A 58 -7.06 22.98 15.57
N MET A 59 -8.21 22.37 15.86
CA MET A 59 -8.69 21.21 15.14
C MET A 59 -10.13 21.38 14.67
N VAL A 60 -10.42 20.85 13.47
CA VAL A 60 -11.74 20.97 12.84
C VAL A 60 -12.21 19.61 12.33
N ASP A 61 -13.52 19.42 12.27
CA ASP A 61 -14.13 18.23 11.67
C ASP A 61 -13.69 18.07 10.20
N LYS A 62 -13.19 16.87 9.87
CA LYS A 62 -12.69 16.56 8.52
C LYS A 62 -13.77 16.63 7.46
N ALA A 63 -14.97 16.11 7.74
CA ALA A 63 -16.05 16.09 6.75
C ALA A 63 -16.54 17.50 6.42
N ALA A 64 -16.56 18.39 7.43
CA ALA A 64 -16.87 19.79 7.22
C ALA A 64 -15.77 20.52 6.44
N LEU A 65 -14.49 20.20 6.72
CA LEU A 65 -13.35 20.74 5.97
C LEU A 65 -13.36 20.28 4.51
N ASP A 66 -13.64 19.00 4.24
CA ASP A 66 -13.75 18.49 2.88
C ASP A 66 -14.82 19.22 2.06
N LYS A 67 -15.96 19.57 2.67
CA LYS A 67 -17.00 20.40 2.04
C LYS A 67 -16.49 21.79 1.69
N ALA A 68 -15.68 22.41 2.55
CA ALA A 68 -15.03 23.68 2.25
C ALA A 68 -14.08 23.55 1.06
N LEU A 69 -13.27 22.48 1.05
CA LEU A 69 -12.29 22.22 0.02
C LEU A 69 -12.89 21.78 -1.33
N SER A 70 -14.16 21.38 -1.37
CA SER A 70 -14.86 21.04 -2.61
C SER A 70 -15.22 22.25 -3.48
N LYS A 71 -15.28 23.47 -2.90
CA LYS A 71 -15.62 24.71 -3.60
C LYS A 71 -14.43 25.21 -4.43
N SER A 72 -14.69 25.90 -5.53
CA SER A 72 -13.67 26.35 -6.47
C SER A 72 -13.09 27.72 -6.09
N SER A 73 -11.90 27.72 -5.56
CA SER A 73 -11.07 28.93 -5.35
C SER A 73 -9.61 28.49 -5.27
N ASP A 74 -8.68 29.28 -5.80
CA ASP A 74 -7.26 28.92 -5.82
C ASP A 74 -6.60 29.06 -4.44
N ASP A 75 -7.03 30.05 -3.65
CA ASP A 75 -6.50 30.32 -2.33
C ASP A 75 -7.62 30.28 -1.28
N ILE A 76 -7.26 29.87 -0.08
CA ILE A 76 -8.14 29.85 1.08
C ILE A 76 -7.49 30.70 2.17
N ASP A 77 -8.18 31.76 2.60
CA ASP A 77 -7.84 32.51 3.80
C ASP A 77 -8.49 31.82 5.00
N ILE A 78 -7.69 31.43 5.97
CA ILE A 78 -8.13 30.80 7.21
C ILE A 78 -7.94 31.83 8.35
N ILE A 79 -9.04 32.20 9.00
CA ILE A 79 -9.07 33.17 10.06
C ILE A 79 -9.60 32.52 11.32
N ARG A 80 -8.85 32.62 12.41
CA ARG A 80 -9.32 32.23 13.73
C ARG A 80 -10.09 33.40 14.36
N ASP A 81 -11.31 33.14 14.74
CA ASP A 81 -12.17 34.00 15.54
C ASP A 81 -12.36 33.32 16.92
N GLU A 82 -12.93 34.01 17.90
CA GLU A 82 -13.00 33.54 19.31
C GLU A 82 -13.47 32.10 19.47
N ASN A 83 -14.50 31.68 18.71
CA ASN A 83 -15.07 30.34 18.80
C ASN A 83 -15.18 29.61 17.47
N ARG A 84 -14.60 30.13 16.38
CA ARG A 84 -14.77 29.61 15.03
C ARG A 84 -13.51 29.76 14.21
N ILE A 85 -13.30 28.82 13.31
CA ILE A 85 -12.36 28.98 12.21
C ILE A 85 -13.16 29.31 10.95
N ILE A 86 -12.81 30.39 10.30
CA ILE A 86 -13.46 30.90 9.10
C ILE A 86 -12.57 30.62 7.91
N PHE A 87 -13.06 29.80 7.00
CA PHE A 87 -12.44 29.55 5.69
C PHE A 87 -13.08 30.48 4.68
N LYS A 88 -12.32 31.43 4.11
CA LYS A 88 -12.77 32.34 3.06
C LYS A 88 -12.19 31.86 1.72
N TYR A 89 -13.04 31.77 0.70
CA TYR A 89 -12.68 31.39 -0.67
C TYR A 89 -13.50 32.21 -1.67
N GLY A 90 -12.84 33.11 -2.37
CA GLY A 90 -13.50 34.09 -3.23
C GLY A 90 -14.50 34.98 -2.41
N ARG A 91 -15.76 34.98 -2.84
CA ARG A 91 -16.86 35.71 -2.15
C ARG A 91 -17.57 34.88 -1.07
N SER A 92 -17.19 33.61 -0.92
CA SER A 92 -17.84 32.66 0.01
C SER A 92 -17.04 32.55 1.30
N ARG A 93 -17.73 32.18 2.38
CA ARG A 93 -17.12 31.84 3.65
C ARG A 93 -17.80 30.64 4.27
N LEU A 94 -17.01 29.79 4.95
CA LEU A 94 -17.50 28.73 5.82
C LEU A 94 -16.91 28.97 7.22
N ALA A 95 -17.77 29.05 8.22
CA ALA A 95 -17.36 29.13 9.61
C ALA A 95 -17.58 27.78 10.28
N LEU A 96 -16.55 27.19 10.83
CA LEU A 96 -16.61 25.92 11.55
C LEU A 96 -16.30 26.12 13.03
N PRO A 97 -16.99 25.43 13.94
CA PRO A 97 -16.52 25.36 15.30
C PRO A 97 -15.16 24.65 15.32
N PHE A 98 -14.28 25.09 16.20
CA PHE A 98 -13.02 24.39 16.43
C PHE A 98 -12.96 23.86 17.85
N ALA A 99 -12.08 22.90 18.10
CA ALA A 99 -11.75 22.43 19.43
C ALA A 99 -10.26 22.68 19.71
N ASP A 100 -9.95 22.82 20.97
CA ASP A 100 -8.57 22.93 21.42
C ASP A 100 -7.84 21.61 21.23
N ILE A 101 -6.55 21.72 20.97
CA ILE A 101 -5.69 20.55 20.77
C ILE A 101 -5.40 19.92 22.13
N PRO A 102 -5.55 18.59 22.26
CA PRO A 102 -5.18 17.91 23.49
C PRO A 102 -3.67 18.12 23.76
N PRO A 103 -3.27 18.22 25.04
CA PRO A 103 -1.87 18.48 25.41
C PRO A 103 -0.90 17.36 24.97
N THR A 104 -1.44 16.15 24.76
CA THR A 104 -0.65 15.00 24.33
C THR A 104 -0.97 14.68 22.87
N LEU A 105 -0.08 15.05 21.97
CA LEU A 105 -0.10 14.63 20.58
C LEU A 105 0.82 13.43 20.36
N ALA A 106 0.62 12.72 19.26
CA ALA A 106 1.54 11.66 18.85
C ALA A 106 2.96 12.19 18.73
N LEU A 107 3.90 11.46 19.30
CA LEU A 107 5.33 11.75 19.14
C LEU A 107 5.79 11.26 17.77
N PHE A 108 6.59 12.07 17.12
CA PHE A 108 7.27 11.72 15.88
C PHE A 108 8.77 11.70 16.15
N PRO A 109 9.54 10.78 15.58
CA PRO A 109 10.99 10.69 15.86
C PRO A 109 11.71 11.93 15.37
N GLU A 110 12.75 12.31 16.09
CA GLU A 110 13.68 13.38 15.70
C GLU A 110 14.85 12.81 14.88
N GLU A 111 15.33 11.62 15.24
CA GLU A 111 16.38 10.91 14.54
C GLU A 111 15.81 9.92 13.54
N TRP A 112 16.48 9.77 12.39
CA TRP A 112 15.99 8.96 11.28
C TRP A 112 17.09 8.03 10.76
N GLY A 113 16.76 6.74 10.65
CA GLY A 113 17.54 5.80 9.85
C GLY A 113 17.37 6.07 8.35
N GLN A 114 18.34 5.65 7.56
CA GLN A 114 18.23 5.71 6.11
C GLN A 114 17.12 4.77 5.64
N ALA A 115 16.28 5.24 4.73
CA ALA A 115 15.28 4.38 4.12
C ALA A 115 15.93 3.51 3.02
N PRO A 116 15.49 2.23 2.90
CA PRO A 116 15.85 1.42 1.75
C PRO A 116 15.39 2.07 0.44
N ALA A 117 16.18 1.92 -0.61
CA ALA A 117 15.82 2.42 -1.92
C ALA A 117 14.47 1.82 -2.37
N ASP A 118 13.61 2.66 -2.94
CA ASP A 118 12.31 2.26 -3.47
C ASP A 118 11.35 1.57 -2.47
N PHE A 119 11.53 1.78 -1.16
CA PHE A 119 10.75 1.10 -0.12
C PHE A 119 9.23 1.13 -0.39
N ILE A 120 8.67 2.31 -0.67
CA ILE A 120 7.22 2.44 -0.93
C ILE A 120 6.82 1.76 -2.23
N ARG A 121 7.66 1.81 -3.28
CA ARG A 121 7.42 1.08 -4.52
C ARG A 121 7.39 -0.42 -4.29
N LYS A 122 8.34 -0.94 -3.50
CA LYS A 122 8.41 -2.36 -3.14
C LYS A 122 7.24 -2.80 -2.27
N ILE A 123 6.84 -2.02 -1.25
CA ILE A 123 5.61 -2.28 -0.49
C ILE A 123 4.41 -2.39 -1.43
N ARG A 124 4.26 -1.43 -2.37
CA ARG A 124 3.14 -1.45 -3.33
C ARG A 124 3.15 -2.67 -4.24
N SER A 125 4.33 -3.17 -4.61
CA SER A 125 4.45 -4.34 -5.50
C SER A 125 4.18 -5.66 -4.81
N VAL A 126 4.39 -5.75 -3.47
CA VAL A 126 4.09 -6.98 -2.70
C VAL A 126 2.72 -6.96 -2.04
N ALA A 127 2.16 -5.77 -1.79
CA ALA A 127 0.86 -5.64 -1.16
C ALA A 127 -0.26 -6.05 -2.11
N PHE A 128 -1.14 -6.92 -1.64
CA PHE A 128 -2.38 -7.26 -2.33
C PHE A 128 -3.50 -7.45 -1.30
N PRO A 129 -4.76 -7.16 -1.64
CA PRO A 129 -5.88 -7.38 -0.76
C PRO A 129 -6.00 -8.85 -0.40
N ASN A 130 -6.08 -9.12 0.89
CA ASN A 130 -6.07 -10.47 1.43
C ASN A 130 -7.12 -10.56 2.54
N LYS A 131 -7.95 -11.62 2.52
CA LYS A 131 -8.97 -11.88 3.55
C LYS A 131 -8.53 -12.92 4.58
N THR A 132 -7.31 -13.44 4.46
CA THR A 132 -6.75 -14.37 5.44
C THR A 132 -6.30 -13.63 6.70
N GLY A 133 -5.95 -14.39 7.73
CA GLY A 133 -5.37 -13.84 8.95
C GLY A 133 -4.02 -13.12 8.76
N TYR A 134 -3.38 -13.26 7.60
CA TYR A 134 -2.06 -12.71 7.26
C TYR A 134 -2.11 -11.50 6.32
N ALA A 135 -3.23 -10.77 6.30
CA ALA A 135 -3.37 -9.59 5.46
C ALA A 135 -2.31 -8.52 5.79
N GLY A 136 -1.60 -8.06 4.75
CA GLY A 136 -0.58 -7.03 4.85
C GLY A 136 0.80 -7.45 4.35
N VAL A 137 1.81 -6.71 4.76
CA VAL A 137 3.22 -6.90 4.36
C VAL A 137 4.08 -7.08 5.60
N ALA A 138 4.91 -8.12 5.61
CA ALA A 138 5.84 -8.39 6.68
C ALA A 138 7.29 -8.38 6.19
N TRP A 139 8.21 -8.19 7.12
CA TRP A 139 9.63 -8.44 6.96
C TRP A 139 10.24 -8.91 8.28
N ASP A 140 11.30 -9.68 8.16
CA ASP A 140 12.16 -10.07 9.27
C ASP A 140 13.59 -10.07 8.75
N SER A 141 14.37 -9.07 9.16
CA SER A 141 15.75 -8.88 8.69
C SER A 141 16.66 -10.08 8.96
N ASP A 142 16.34 -10.88 9.98
CA ASP A 142 17.13 -12.04 10.38
C ASP A 142 16.77 -13.29 9.57
N ALA A 143 15.51 -13.40 9.12
CA ALA A 143 15.00 -14.55 8.39
C ALA A 143 15.02 -14.36 6.88
N TYR A 144 14.72 -13.17 6.39
CA TYR A 144 14.62 -12.85 4.96
C TYR A 144 14.93 -11.38 4.68
N ALA A 145 15.91 -11.13 3.81
CA ALA A 145 16.30 -9.76 3.44
C ALA A 145 15.31 -9.12 2.45
N GLY A 146 14.06 -8.99 2.83
CA GLY A 146 13.03 -8.45 1.96
C GLY A 146 11.65 -8.33 2.57
N LEU A 147 10.72 -7.84 1.75
CA LEU A 147 9.30 -7.73 2.04
C LEU A 147 8.58 -9.00 1.59
N VAL A 148 7.65 -9.48 2.39
CA VAL A 148 6.86 -10.69 2.13
C VAL A 148 5.39 -10.41 2.37
N SER A 149 4.54 -10.95 1.51
CA SER A 149 3.09 -11.00 1.68
C SER A 149 2.56 -12.36 1.22
N THR A 150 1.51 -12.88 1.86
CA THR A 150 0.93 -14.18 1.53
C THR A 150 -0.55 -14.25 1.87
N ASP A 151 -1.29 -15.06 1.11
CA ASP A 151 -2.66 -15.48 1.43
C ASP A 151 -2.78 -17.00 1.66
N SER A 152 -1.67 -17.65 1.95
CA SER A 152 -1.53 -19.10 2.13
C SER A 152 -1.55 -19.92 0.83
N VAL A 153 -1.86 -19.32 -0.31
CA VAL A 153 -1.84 -19.99 -1.64
C VAL A 153 -0.69 -19.46 -2.49
N ARG A 154 -0.38 -18.18 -2.32
CA ARG A 154 0.71 -17.49 -3.02
C ARG A 154 1.61 -16.75 -2.04
N ILE A 155 2.82 -16.53 -2.47
CA ILE A 155 3.79 -15.69 -1.77
C ILE A 155 4.27 -14.63 -2.75
N VAL A 156 4.22 -13.37 -2.34
CA VAL A 156 4.82 -12.26 -3.08
C VAL A 156 5.98 -11.72 -2.27
N VAL A 157 7.14 -11.62 -2.88
CA VAL A 157 8.35 -11.13 -2.22
C VAL A 157 9.03 -10.04 -3.04
N ALA A 158 9.69 -9.12 -2.35
CA ALA A 158 10.58 -8.17 -2.99
C ALA A 158 11.85 -8.01 -2.15
N GLY A 159 13.01 -8.12 -2.75
CA GLY A 159 14.28 -7.87 -2.08
C GLY A 159 14.31 -6.44 -1.53
N CYS A 160 14.60 -6.27 -0.25
CA CYS A 160 14.67 -4.97 0.42
C CYS A 160 15.64 -5.07 1.58
N ALA A 161 16.90 -4.72 1.33
CA ALA A 161 17.93 -4.70 2.37
C ALA A 161 17.73 -3.51 3.34
N ASP A 162 18.38 -3.58 4.47
CA ASP A 162 18.49 -2.51 5.48
C ASP A 162 17.14 -2.08 6.10
N LEU A 163 16.16 -3.01 6.16
CA LEU A 163 14.94 -2.78 6.91
C LEU A 163 15.20 -2.85 8.43
N PRO A 164 14.62 -1.94 9.24
CA PRO A 164 14.85 -1.94 10.67
C PRO A 164 14.08 -3.08 11.36
N GLY A 165 14.80 -4.06 11.89
CA GLY A 165 14.22 -5.18 12.68
C GLY A 165 13.18 -6.02 11.92
N GLY A 166 12.23 -6.57 12.67
CA GLY A 166 11.10 -7.32 12.12
C GLY A 166 9.76 -6.62 12.36
N ALA A 167 8.87 -6.59 11.38
CA ALA A 167 7.54 -6.03 11.53
C ALA A 167 6.52 -6.66 10.55
N TRP A 168 5.26 -6.69 10.97
CA TRP A 168 4.12 -7.02 10.13
C TRP A 168 3.16 -5.83 10.08
N LEU A 169 3.04 -5.23 8.90
CA LEU A 169 2.15 -4.11 8.61
C LEU A 169 0.80 -4.63 8.12
N PRO A 170 -0.30 -4.41 8.87
CA PRO A 170 -1.64 -4.69 8.36
C PRO A 170 -1.97 -3.89 7.09
N ASP A 171 -2.93 -4.34 6.29
CA ASP A 171 -3.36 -3.69 5.04
C ASP A 171 -3.67 -2.19 5.21
N THR A 172 -4.32 -1.82 6.32
CA THR A 172 -4.62 -0.41 6.62
C THR A 172 -3.37 0.44 6.80
N ALA A 173 -2.33 -0.12 7.45
CA ALA A 173 -1.03 0.52 7.62
C ALA A 173 -0.31 0.65 6.28
N VAL A 174 -0.31 -0.41 5.48
CA VAL A 174 0.25 -0.43 4.11
C VAL A 174 -0.42 0.63 3.24
N ALA A 175 -1.76 0.68 3.21
CA ALA A 175 -2.51 1.66 2.46
C ALA A 175 -2.21 3.11 2.89
N ALA A 176 -2.04 3.34 4.21
CA ALA A 176 -1.67 4.64 4.75
C ALA A 176 -0.28 5.08 4.29
N LEU A 177 0.71 4.18 4.34
CA LEU A 177 2.07 4.47 3.86
C LEU A 177 2.09 4.82 2.38
N ILE A 178 1.40 4.03 1.54
CA ILE A 178 1.32 4.27 0.09
C ILE A 178 0.64 5.62 -0.21
N LYS A 179 -0.38 5.98 0.56
CA LYS A 179 -1.14 7.23 0.40
C LYS A 179 -0.36 8.47 0.87
N ALA A 180 0.49 8.33 1.89
CA ALA A 180 1.25 9.43 2.45
C ALA A 180 2.32 9.96 1.49
N GLY A 181 2.87 9.10 0.61
CA GLY A 181 3.85 9.53 -0.38
C GLY A 181 4.41 8.36 -1.21
N SER A 182 5.27 8.69 -2.17
CA SER A 182 5.91 7.71 -3.06
C SER A 182 7.40 7.53 -2.81
N GLU A 183 8.07 8.55 -2.32
CA GLU A 183 9.52 8.57 -2.14
C GLU A 183 9.85 8.66 -0.65
N CYS A 184 10.43 7.59 -0.10
CA CYS A 184 10.82 7.47 1.29
C CYS A 184 12.27 7.95 1.47
N THR A 185 12.52 8.79 2.46
CA THR A 185 13.87 9.32 2.79
C THR A 185 14.36 8.88 4.17
N GLY A 186 13.49 8.37 5.01
CA GLY A 186 13.86 7.89 6.33
C GLY A 186 12.86 6.89 6.87
N ILE A 187 13.34 5.92 7.64
CA ILE A 187 12.53 4.93 8.34
C ILE A 187 13.07 4.70 9.75
N VAL A 188 12.17 4.56 10.71
CA VAL A 188 12.51 4.25 12.11
C VAL A 188 11.51 3.25 12.65
N ASN A 189 12.02 2.22 13.31
CA ASN A 189 11.22 1.31 14.13
C ASN A 189 11.31 1.76 15.59
N ASP A 190 10.23 2.35 16.09
CA ASP A 190 10.07 2.76 17.48
C ASP A 190 8.79 2.13 18.02
N MET A 191 8.96 0.94 18.62
CA MET A 191 7.84 0.10 19.06
C MET A 191 6.80 0.89 19.85
N PRO A 192 5.51 0.82 19.48
CA PRO A 192 4.91 -0.13 18.53
C PRO A 192 4.71 0.45 17.11
N TYR A 193 5.43 1.49 16.73
CA TYR A 193 5.24 2.19 15.45
C TYR A 193 6.42 2.02 14.51
N ILE A 194 6.11 1.89 13.22
CA ILE A 194 7.04 2.19 12.13
C ILE A 194 6.74 3.61 11.66
N HIS A 195 7.76 4.43 11.67
CA HIS A 195 7.72 5.80 11.18
C HIS A 195 8.43 5.90 9.84
N VAL A 196 7.76 6.52 8.87
CA VAL A 196 8.30 6.73 7.53
C VAL A 196 8.27 8.22 7.20
N ARG A 197 9.42 8.77 6.80
CA ARG A 197 9.56 10.14 6.32
C ARG A 197 9.71 10.15 4.81
N TYR A 198 8.95 11.04 4.17
CA TYR A 198 8.93 11.21 2.71
C TYR A 198 9.74 12.43 2.28
N ALA A 199 10.07 12.49 0.98
CA ALA A 199 10.89 13.56 0.40
C ALA A 199 10.27 14.97 0.59
N ASP A 200 8.95 15.07 0.64
CA ASP A 200 8.24 16.34 0.91
C ASP A 200 8.17 16.70 2.41
N GLY A 201 8.83 15.93 3.27
CA GLY A 201 8.83 16.10 4.71
C GLY A 201 7.59 15.53 5.42
N THR A 202 6.63 14.96 4.70
CA THR A 202 5.52 14.21 5.30
C THR A 202 6.08 13.08 6.16
N VAL A 203 5.49 12.86 7.34
CA VAL A 203 5.76 11.71 8.20
C VAL A 203 4.49 10.91 8.38
N CYS A 204 4.56 9.61 8.14
CA CYS A 204 3.50 8.66 8.44
C CYS A 204 4.00 7.66 9.46
N SER A 205 3.29 7.53 10.58
CA SER A 205 3.57 6.57 11.63
C SER A 205 2.44 5.56 11.67
N VAL A 206 2.76 4.30 11.56
CA VAL A 206 1.78 3.21 11.53
C VAL A 206 2.07 2.19 12.61
N LEU A 207 1.01 1.75 13.28
CA LEU A 207 1.10 0.65 14.24
C LEU A 207 1.41 -0.64 13.48
N TYR A 208 2.41 -1.38 13.93
CA TYR A 208 2.73 -2.69 13.38
C TYR A 208 2.44 -3.81 14.39
N ARG A 209 2.34 -5.03 13.89
CA ARG A 209 2.23 -6.25 14.70
C ARG A 209 3.59 -6.93 14.79
N SER A 210 3.75 -7.77 15.82
CA SER A 210 4.95 -8.60 15.92
C SER A 210 5.08 -9.50 14.71
N VAL A 211 6.27 -9.57 14.14
CA VAL A 211 6.57 -10.49 13.03
C VAL A 211 6.47 -11.96 13.46
N SER A 212 6.57 -12.25 14.78
CA SER A 212 6.38 -13.61 15.31
C SER A 212 4.97 -14.16 15.07
N ASP A 213 3.99 -13.29 14.84
CA ASP A 213 2.61 -13.68 14.53
C ASP A 213 2.39 -13.93 13.03
N PHE A 214 3.40 -13.68 12.20
CA PHE A 214 3.39 -13.92 10.77
C PHE A 214 4.24 -15.16 10.43
N PRO A 215 3.85 -16.02 9.47
CA PRO A 215 4.52 -17.30 9.23
C PRO A 215 5.84 -17.16 8.43
N VAL A 216 6.74 -16.24 8.83
CA VAL A 216 7.98 -15.96 8.09
C VAL A 216 8.82 -17.22 7.92
N GLY A 217 9.02 -18.00 8.97
CA GLY A 217 9.83 -19.23 8.93
C GLY A 217 9.35 -20.25 7.88
N PRO A 218 8.07 -20.67 7.91
CA PRO A 218 7.50 -21.51 6.85
C PRO A 218 7.59 -20.91 5.45
N LEU A 219 7.39 -19.59 5.31
CA LEU A 219 7.51 -18.92 4.01
C LEU A 219 8.94 -18.93 3.49
N CYS A 220 9.95 -18.72 4.35
CA CYS A 220 11.36 -18.83 3.96
C CYS A 220 11.70 -20.24 3.47
N GLN A 221 11.24 -21.28 4.17
CA GLN A 221 11.43 -22.68 3.72
C GLN A 221 10.82 -22.92 2.34
N TYR A 222 9.63 -22.36 2.08
CA TYR A 222 9.00 -22.47 0.77
C TYR A 222 9.76 -21.70 -0.31
N ILE A 223 10.26 -20.49 -0.01
CA ILE A 223 11.10 -19.71 -0.91
C ILE A 223 12.40 -20.46 -1.24
N ASP A 224 13.04 -21.04 -0.22
CA ASP A 224 14.26 -21.84 -0.39
C ASP A 224 14.00 -23.09 -1.26
N ALA A 225 12.89 -23.78 -1.05
CA ALA A 225 12.47 -24.91 -1.89
C ALA A 225 12.24 -24.48 -3.35
N PHE A 226 11.64 -23.30 -3.54
CA PHE A 226 11.49 -22.70 -4.87
C PHE A 226 12.83 -22.38 -5.52
N ASP A 227 13.76 -21.81 -4.76
CA ASP A 227 15.10 -21.47 -5.26
C ASP A 227 15.93 -22.72 -5.60
N GLY A 228 15.77 -23.79 -4.83
CA GLY A 228 16.34 -25.10 -5.10
C GLY A 228 15.67 -25.90 -6.22
N GLY A 229 14.47 -25.51 -6.65
CA GLY A 229 13.71 -26.18 -7.70
C GLY A 229 14.37 -26.12 -9.07
N SER A 230 14.26 -27.21 -9.85
CA SER A 230 14.79 -27.25 -11.22
C SER A 230 13.86 -26.50 -12.19
N ILE A 231 14.44 -25.65 -13.03
CA ILE A 231 13.70 -24.94 -14.08
C ILE A 231 13.24 -25.96 -15.12
N VAL A 232 11.94 -25.98 -15.39
CA VAL A 232 11.32 -26.82 -16.44
C VAL A 232 11.26 -26.03 -17.75
N THR A 233 10.77 -24.76 -17.65
CA THR A 233 10.76 -23.83 -18.77
C THR A 233 10.72 -22.40 -18.23
N GLU A 234 11.20 -21.44 -19.04
CA GLU A 234 11.09 -20.02 -18.74
C GLU A 234 10.87 -19.19 -20.01
N GLY A 235 10.23 -18.03 -19.87
CA GLY A 235 10.04 -17.09 -20.96
C GLY A 235 9.59 -15.73 -20.48
N GLU A 236 9.72 -14.72 -21.31
CA GLU A 236 9.15 -13.41 -21.04
C GLU A 236 7.64 -13.45 -21.26
N LEU A 237 6.88 -12.78 -20.37
CA LEU A 237 5.42 -12.71 -20.50
C LEU A 237 5.00 -11.88 -21.71
N GLY A 238 5.75 -10.82 -22.03
CA GLY A 238 5.38 -9.89 -23.09
C GLY A 238 4.24 -8.93 -22.73
N GLU A 239 3.96 -7.98 -23.58
CA GLU A 239 2.87 -6.99 -23.36
C GLU A 239 1.49 -7.67 -23.43
N GLU A 240 1.27 -8.55 -24.39
CA GLU A 240 -0.01 -9.23 -24.60
C GLU A 240 -0.42 -10.09 -23.41
N ALA A 241 0.52 -10.84 -22.82
CA ALA A 241 0.25 -11.66 -21.64
C ALA A 241 -0.08 -10.79 -20.41
N LEU A 242 0.67 -9.72 -20.20
CA LEU A 242 0.40 -8.79 -19.10
C LEU A 242 -0.92 -8.05 -19.29
N ASP A 243 -1.26 -7.66 -20.50
CA ASP A 243 -2.53 -7.00 -20.80
C ASP A 243 -3.71 -7.97 -20.61
N ALA A 244 -3.56 -9.24 -20.97
CA ALA A 244 -4.55 -10.26 -20.69
C ALA A 244 -4.76 -10.45 -19.17
N ILE A 245 -3.68 -10.51 -18.38
CA ILE A 245 -3.75 -10.63 -16.92
C ILE A 245 -4.41 -9.39 -16.31
N LYS A 246 -4.00 -8.18 -16.71
CA LYS A 246 -4.60 -6.91 -16.24
C LYS A 246 -6.05 -6.76 -16.69
N GLY A 247 -6.40 -7.22 -17.88
CA GLY A 247 -7.79 -7.24 -18.35
C GLY A 247 -8.69 -8.11 -17.48
N ALA A 248 -8.19 -9.27 -17.05
CA ALA A 248 -8.89 -10.13 -16.11
C ALA A 248 -9.07 -9.44 -14.74
N GLU A 249 -8.08 -8.69 -14.25
CA GLU A 249 -8.20 -7.88 -13.03
C GLU A 249 -9.29 -6.81 -13.17
N GLY A 250 -9.27 -6.03 -14.25
CA GLY A 250 -10.30 -5.02 -14.51
C GLY A 250 -11.70 -5.63 -14.56
N PHE A 251 -11.84 -6.86 -15.06
CA PHE A 251 -13.11 -7.60 -15.02
C PHE A 251 -13.54 -7.96 -13.60
N THR A 252 -12.60 -8.35 -12.73
CA THR A 252 -12.90 -8.69 -11.33
C THR A 252 -13.30 -7.47 -10.51
N ASP A 253 -12.68 -6.31 -10.74
CA ASP A 253 -12.94 -5.08 -10.00
C ASP A 253 -14.35 -4.51 -10.24
N VAL A 254 -14.89 -4.67 -11.45
CA VAL A 254 -16.23 -4.16 -11.81
C VAL A 254 -17.35 -4.81 -10.98
N PHE A 255 -17.15 -6.04 -10.51
CA PHE A 255 -18.18 -6.82 -9.83
C PHE A 255 -17.98 -6.97 -8.32
N ASP A 256 -17.00 -6.24 -7.73
CA ASP A 256 -16.69 -6.27 -6.29
C ASP A 256 -16.51 -7.69 -5.71
N ALA A 257 -16.19 -8.65 -6.57
CA ALA A 257 -15.99 -10.04 -6.22
C ALA A 257 -14.51 -10.39 -6.37
N GLN A 258 -13.95 -11.07 -5.37
CA GLN A 258 -12.68 -11.76 -5.56
C GLN A 258 -12.91 -12.94 -6.51
N VAL A 259 -12.85 -12.66 -7.79
CA VAL A 259 -12.96 -13.68 -8.82
C VAL A 259 -11.54 -14.21 -9.07
N PRO A 260 -11.33 -15.52 -8.96
CA PRO A 260 -10.04 -16.10 -9.29
C PRO A 260 -9.74 -15.89 -10.78
N VAL A 261 -8.50 -15.55 -11.07
CA VAL A 261 -7.97 -15.51 -12.43
C VAL A 261 -7.20 -16.79 -12.68
N HIS A 262 -7.61 -17.54 -13.68
CA HIS A 262 -6.97 -18.78 -14.08
C HIS A 262 -5.97 -18.48 -15.19
N ILE A 263 -4.70 -18.83 -14.96
CA ILE A 263 -3.63 -18.70 -15.95
C ILE A 263 -3.25 -20.10 -16.39
N SER A 264 -3.34 -20.39 -17.67
CA SER A 264 -3.01 -21.67 -18.26
C SER A 264 -1.88 -21.52 -19.27
N PHE A 265 -0.80 -22.23 -19.06
CA PHE A 265 0.31 -22.35 -19.99
C PHE A 265 0.13 -23.59 -20.84
N ALA A 266 0.31 -23.46 -22.15
CA ALA A 266 0.38 -24.59 -23.09
C ALA A 266 1.50 -24.28 -24.12
N PRO A 267 2.00 -25.30 -24.84
CA PRO A 267 2.99 -25.06 -25.88
C PRO A 267 2.54 -24.01 -26.89
N GLY A 268 3.28 -22.92 -26.98
CA GLY A 268 2.98 -21.79 -27.87
C GLY A 268 1.94 -20.80 -27.37
N SER A 269 1.22 -21.05 -26.26
CA SER A 269 0.17 -20.14 -25.79
C SER A 269 0.09 -20.01 -24.27
N LEU A 270 -0.32 -18.83 -23.83
CA LEU A 270 -0.74 -18.51 -22.49
C LEU A 270 -2.19 -18.01 -22.53
N ASN A 271 -3.06 -18.64 -21.75
CA ASN A 271 -4.47 -18.27 -21.69
C ASN A 271 -4.80 -17.76 -20.29
N VAL A 272 -5.58 -16.68 -20.23
CA VAL A 272 -6.06 -16.06 -18.99
C VAL A 272 -7.58 -16.05 -19.00
N ARG A 273 -8.19 -16.58 -17.95
CA ARG A 273 -9.65 -16.64 -17.82
C ARG A 273 -10.07 -16.16 -16.44
N ALA A 274 -11.16 -15.38 -16.41
CA ALA A 274 -11.87 -15.04 -15.18
C ALA A 274 -13.38 -15.14 -15.45
N GLU A 275 -14.15 -15.72 -14.52
CA GLU A 275 -15.58 -15.95 -14.68
C GLU A 275 -16.32 -15.58 -13.40
N ASN A 276 -17.45 -14.89 -13.53
CA ASN A 276 -18.37 -14.59 -12.43
C ASN A 276 -19.82 -14.62 -12.92
N ALA A 277 -20.77 -14.31 -12.03
CA ALA A 277 -22.19 -14.28 -12.38
C ALA A 277 -22.56 -13.23 -13.44
N GLY A 278 -21.70 -12.26 -13.72
CA GLY A 278 -21.91 -11.17 -14.69
C GLY A 278 -21.30 -11.47 -16.07
N GLY A 279 -20.49 -12.51 -16.20
CA GLY A 279 -19.85 -12.84 -17.47
C GLY A 279 -18.53 -13.58 -17.35
N GLU A 280 -17.79 -13.60 -18.44
CA GLU A 280 -16.50 -14.26 -18.58
C GLU A 280 -15.52 -13.30 -19.27
N PHE A 281 -14.29 -13.26 -18.77
CA PHE A 281 -13.14 -12.67 -19.45
C PHE A 281 -12.25 -13.79 -19.98
N TYR A 282 -11.81 -13.65 -21.22
CA TYR A 282 -10.82 -14.53 -21.85
C TYR A 282 -9.75 -13.69 -22.55
N GLY A 283 -8.49 -13.97 -22.27
CA GLY A 283 -7.33 -13.38 -22.92
C GLY A 283 -6.36 -14.46 -23.36
N GLU A 284 -5.71 -14.28 -24.49
CA GLU A 284 -4.71 -15.18 -25.04
C GLU A 284 -3.46 -14.40 -25.43
N ALA A 285 -2.29 -14.99 -25.22
CA ALA A 285 -1.00 -14.43 -25.61
C ALA A 285 -0.06 -15.54 -26.06
N GLU A 286 0.98 -15.19 -26.81
CA GLU A 286 2.06 -16.12 -27.16
C GLU A 286 2.87 -16.49 -25.92
N TRP A 287 3.24 -17.76 -25.81
CA TRP A 287 4.12 -18.29 -24.79
C TRP A 287 5.24 -19.12 -25.42
N PRO A 288 6.51 -18.78 -25.22
CA PRO A 288 7.62 -19.49 -25.87
C PRO A 288 7.95 -20.86 -25.28
N GLY A 289 7.36 -21.20 -24.11
CA GLY A 289 7.64 -22.47 -23.43
C GLY A 289 6.86 -23.65 -23.97
N GLU A 290 7.36 -24.86 -23.70
CA GLU A 290 6.77 -26.12 -24.20
C GLU A 290 5.91 -26.87 -23.16
N TYR A 291 5.75 -26.31 -21.95
CA TYR A 291 5.09 -26.98 -20.83
C TYR A 291 3.63 -26.56 -20.66
N THR A 292 2.80 -27.50 -20.17
CA THR A 292 1.40 -27.25 -19.79
C THR A 292 1.26 -27.15 -18.28
N GLY A 293 0.60 -26.08 -17.79
CA GLY A 293 0.32 -25.88 -16.37
C GLY A 293 -0.87 -24.96 -16.15
N HIS A 294 -1.58 -25.12 -15.01
CA HIS A 294 -2.71 -24.31 -14.62
C HIS A 294 -2.47 -23.72 -13.24
N PHE A 295 -2.76 -22.42 -13.09
CA PHE A 295 -2.56 -21.70 -11.85
C PHE A 295 -3.73 -20.76 -11.62
N THR A 296 -4.21 -20.70 -10.38
CA THR A 296 -5.24 -19.75 -9.97
C THR A 296 -4.59 -18.63 -9.18
N VAL A 297 -4.80 -17.40 -9.61
CA VAL A 297 -4.18 -16.22 -9.04
C VAL A 297 -5.19 -15.10 -8.84
N ASP A 298 -4.87 -14.16 -7.97
CA ASP A 298 -5.41 -12.80 -8.04
C ASP A 298 -4.47 -11.97 -8.92
N ALA A 299 -4.99 -11.34 -9.96
CA ALA A 299 -4.18 -10.61 -10.94
C ALA A 299 -3.50 -9.35 -10.38
N ARG A 300 -3.93 -8.84 -9.23
CA ARG A 300 -3.43 -7.58 -8.64
C ARG A 300 -1.93 -7.52 -8.40
N PRO A 301 -1.22 -8.58 -7.97
CA PRO A 301 0.23 -8.55 -7.83
C PRO A 301 0.97 -8.24 -9.14
N PHE A 302 0.34 -8.45 -10.28
CA PHE A 302 0.95 -8.23 -11.60
C PHE A 302 0.87 -6.78 -12.08
N ASN A 303 0.10 -5.92 -11.43
CA ASN A 303 -0.08 -4.51 -11.83
C ASN A 303 1.21 -3.70 -11.86
N ALA A 304 2.16 -4.04 -10.98
CA ALA A 304 3.44 -3.38 -10.90
C ALA A 304 4.49 -3.97 -11.87
N MET A 305 4.17 -5.08 -12.55
CA MET A 305 5.11 -5.80 -13.42
C MET A 305 5.19 -5.19 -14.81
N LYS A 306 6.35 -5.30 -15.43
CA LYS A 306 6.65 -4.84 -16.80
C LYS A 306 6.53 -6.00 -17.78
N ALA A 307 6.44 -5.67 -19.06
CA ALA A 307 6.42 -6.65 -20.17
C ALA A 307 7.65 -7.58 -20.20
N SER A 308 8.78 -7.13 -19.64
CA SER A 308 10.00 -7.92 -19.47
C SER A 308 9.98 -8.88 -18.28
N ALA A 309 8.87 -8.97 -17.54
CA ALA A 309 8.73 -9.94 -16.47
C ALA A 309 8.82 -11.37 -17.04
N LYS A 310 9.53 -12.22 -16.32
CA LYS A 310 9.71 -13.63 -16.71
C LYS A 310 8.73 -14.53 -15.96
N ALA A 311 8.07 -15.42 -16.68
CA ALA A 311 7.41 -16.57 -16.09
C ALA A 311 8.39 -17.75 -16.11
N ILE A 312 8.54 -18.42 -14.97
CA ILE A 312 9.47 -19.52 -14.75
C ILE A 312 8.68 -20.67 -14.13
N LEU A 313 8.53 -21.74 -14.85
CA LEU A 313 7.94 -22.98 -14.33
C LEU A 313 9.05 -23.83 -13.73
N LYS A 314 8.89 -24.23 -12.47
CA LYS A 314 9.88 -25.00 -11.71
C LYS A 314 9.27 -26.29 -11.17
N MET A 315 10.08 -27.33 -11.10
CA MET A 315 9.77 -28.54 -10.35
C MET A 315 10.18 -28.33 -8.88
N VAL A 316 9.22 -28.25 -7.97
CA VAL A 316 9.40 -28.08 -6.54
C VAL A 316 8.68 -29.22 -5.83
N ASP A 317 9.43 -30.05 -5.09
CA ASP A 317 8.90 -31.21 -4.35
C ASP A 317 7.99 -32.12 -5.19
N GLY A 318 8.34 -32.32 -6.46
CA GLY A 318 7.61 -33.18 -7.39
C GLY A 318 6.39 -32.54 -8.05
N ASN A 319 6.11 -31.26 -7.77
CA ASN A 319 5.03 -30.49 -8.36
C ASN A 319 5.58 -29.36 -9.23
N ILE A 320 4.84 -28.98 -10.26
CA ILE A 320 5.17 -27.80 -11.05
C ILE A 320 4.62 -26.56 -10.32
N ALA A 321 5.50 -25.61 -10.08
CA ALA A 321 5.18 -24.33 -9.47
C ALA A 321 5.55 -23.19 -10.42
N LEU A 322 4.86 -22.05 -10.32
CA LEU A 322 5.09 -20.87 -11.16
C LEU A 322 5.77 -19.78 -10.34
N GLU A 323 6.86 -19.26 -10.86
CA GLU A 323 7.44 -18.00 -10.43
C GLU A 323 7.25 -16.96 -11.53
N ILE A 324 6.73 -15.78 -11.18
CA ILE A 324 6.78 -14.62 -12.06
C ILE A 324 7.73 -13.60 -11.44
N ARG A 325 8.72 -13.18 -12.20
CA ARG A 325 9.83 -12.36 -11.73
C ARG A 325 9.97 -11.07 -12.56
N ASP A 326 9.95 -9.93 -11.89
CA ASP A 326 10.29 -8.61 -12.47
C ASP A 326 11.33 -7.92 -11.58
N GLY A 327 12.60 -8.00 -11.97
CA GLY A 327 13.72 -7.51 -11.17
C GLY A 327 13.81 -8.23 -9.81
N ASP A 328 13.62 -7.48 -8.73
CA ASP A 328 13.65 -7.97 -7.35
C ASP A 328 12.27 -8.39 -6.80
N VAL A 329 11.21 -8.23 -7.58
CA VAL A 329 9.84 -8.66 -7.21
C VAL A 329 9.56 -10.05 -7.77
N ARG A 330 9.07 -10.94 -6.92
CA ARG A 330 8.73 -12.32 -7.27
C ARG A 330 7.33 -12.66 -6.77
N VAL A 331 6.54 -13.29 -7.61
CA VAL A 331 5.27 -13.93 -7.25
C VAL A 331 5.46 -15.43 -7.37
N LEU A 332 5.29 -16.15 -6.28
CA LEU A 332 5.44 -17.60 -6.20
C LEU A 332 4.06 -18.23 -6.01
N LEU A 333 3.73 -19.17 -6.86
CA LEU A 333 2.42 -19.82 -6.91
C LEU A 333 2.59 -21.34 -6.89
N SER A 334 1.84 -22.01 -6.03
CA SER A 334 1.63 -23.43 -6.12
C SER A 334 0.64 -23.76 -7.25
N PRO A 335 0.75 -24.93 -7.90
CA PRO A 335 -0.26 -25.36 -8.86
C PRO A 335 -1.62 -25.52 -8.18
N ASP A 336 -2.67 -25.45 -8.97
CA ASP A 336 -3.99 -25.87 -8.52
C ASP A 336 -3.97 -27.36 -8.16
N PRO A 337 -4.60 -27.75 -7.03
CA PRO A 337 -4.62 -29.13 -6.54
C PRO A 337 -5.36 -30.08 -7.48
#